data_767afef944651f6471b4d0f4a0ef40f4
#
_entry.id   767afef944651f6471b4d0f4a0ef40f4
#
_cell.length_a   1.000
_cell.length_b   1.000
_cell.length_c   1.000
_cell.angle_alpha   90.00
_cell.angle_beta   90.00
_cell.angle_gamma   90.00
#
_symmetry.space_group_name_H-M   'P 1'
#
loop_
_entity.id
_entity.type
_entity.pdbx_description
1 polymer ?
#
loop_
_entity_poly.entity_id
_entity_poly.type
_entity_poly.pdbx_seq_one_letter_code
_entity_poly.pdbx_strand_id
1 'polypeptide(L)'
;MAISTVSEKSSLDTLSEELVYTETRLLVDDQAKEFAPPMTKLLVRLGEVRTGQVGAKYEEVAAQAAVTAVNDQLDDLVRGLAKELLRVVDDDSRSPRYLRYFSDTPSAIIRLGLESELGRVRGWVDSLCSEPETALQEFGARLRKVTESGDQVLERRRKAEAARSDHRVRSITSLVEDINSARRSLYGVLTKKAADNRLPRDWAERFFRHTSRDTKTDPPAPPAPSAA
;
A
#
# COMPACT_ATOMS: atom_id res chain seq x y z
N MET A 1 -26.09 14.46 24.10
CA MET A 1 -25.60 13.24 23.42
C MET A 1 -24.11 13.43 23.11
N ALA A 2 -23.32 12.36 23.02
CA ALA A 2 -21.91 12.48 22.60
C ALA A 2 -21.85 12.43 21.08
N ILE A 3 -21.03 13.28 20.47
CA ILE A 3 -20.75 13.17 19.02
C ILE A 3 -20.05 11.85 18.71
N SER A 4 -20.40 11.24 17.57
CA SER A 4 -19.73 10.02 17.11
C SER A 4 -18.26 10.30 16.77
N THR A 5 -17.38 9.41 17.18
CA THR A 5 -15.96 9.45 16.80
C THR A 5 -15.79 8.81 15.42
N VAL A 6 -14.82 9.31 14.67
CA VAL A 6 -14.44 8.71 13.40
C VAL A 6 -13.57 7.48 13.68
N SER A 7 -13.80 6.39 12.96
CA SER A 7 -13.06 5.13 13.12
C SER A 7 -11.67 5.22 12.47
N GLU A 8 -10.67 4.57 13.07
CA GLU A 8 -9.34 4.36 12.47
C GLU A 8 -9.39 3.56 11.15
N LYS A 9 -10.50 2.85 10.92
CA LYS A 9 -10.75 2.10 9.68
C LYS A 9 -11.39 2.94 8.58
N SER A 10 -11.77 4.20 8.89
CA SER A 10 -12.37 5.10 7.89
C SER A 10 -11.38 5.41 6.76
N SER A 11 -11.89 5.51 5.53
CA SER A 11 -11.09 5.94 4.39
C SER A 11 -10.74 7.43 4.51
N LEU A 12 -9.66 7.86 3.85
CA LEU A 12 -9.32 9.29 3.79
C LEU A 12 -10.44 10.12 3.12
N ASP A 13 -11.23 9.52 2.24
CA ASP A 13 -12.37 10.18 1.61
C ASP A 13 -13.48 10.41 2.64
N THR A 14 -13.81 9.42 3.47
CA THR A 14 -14.77 9.58 4.58
C THR A 14 -14.30 10.66 5.56
N LEU A 15 -13.01 10.68 5.92
CA LEU A 15 -12.45 11.73 6.78
C LEU A 15 -12.57 13.12 6.14
N SER A 16 -12.32 13.21 4.84
CA SER A 16 -12.48 14.46 4.08
C SER A 16 -13.93 14.95 4.10
N GLU A 17 -14.90 14.08 3.84
CA GLU A 17 -16.32 14.41 3.87
C GLU A 17 -16.77 14.93 5.23
N GLU A 18 -16.33 14.29 6.32
CA GLU A 18 -16.63 14.73 7.68
C GLU A 18 -16.06 16.11 8.00
N LEU A 19 -14.80 16.37 7.61
CA LEU A 19 -14.15 17.66 7.85
C LEU A 19 -14.76 18.78 6.99
N VAL A 20 -14.98 18.53 5.69
CA VAL A 20 -15.59 19.51 4.76
C VAL A 20 -17.01 19.85 5.22
N TYR A 21 -17.80 18.85 5.62
CA TYR A 21 -19.14 19.09 6.15
C TYR A 21 -19.10 20.02 7.38
N THR A 22 -18.26 19.69 8.35
CA THR A 22 -18.15 20.48 9.58
C THR A 22 -17.64 21.89 9.30
N GLU A 23 -16.58 22.05 8.51
CA GLU A 23 -16.03 23.35 8.14
C GLU A 23 -17.08 24.21 7.41
N THR A 24 -17.74 23.67 6.39
CA THR A 24 -18.74 24.41 5.62
C THR A 24 -19.91 24.87 6.51
N ARG A 25 -20.39 23.98 7.38
CA ARG A 25 -21.46 24.33 8.33
C ARG A 25 -21.04 25.44 9.28
N LEU A 26 -19.79 25.42 9.76
CA LEU A 26 -19.27 26.50 10.61
C LEU A 26 -19.17 27.83 9.87
N LEU A 27 -18.68 27.82 8.64
CA LEU A 27 -18.48 29.04 7.84
C LEU A 27 -19.79 29.74 7.46
N VAL A 28 -20.87 28.98 7.27
CA VAL A 28 -22.19 29.51 6.90
C VAL A 28 -22.94 30.12 8.09
N ASP A 29 -22.61 29.72 9.32
CA ASP A 29 -23.27 30.22 10.54
C ASP A 29 -22.46 31.36 11.13
N ASP A 30 -23.04 32.58 11.13
CA ASP A 30 -22.39 33.80 11.66
C ASP A 30 -21.93 33.69 13.11
N GLN A 31 -22.60 32.86 13.91
CA GLN A 31 -22.25 32.62 15.31
C GLN A 31 -21.19 31.56 15.49
N ALA A 32 -20.88 30.76 14.46
CA ALA A 32 -19.94 29.63 14.53
C ALA A 32 -18.69 29.81 13.68
N LYS A 33 -18.67 30.77 12.75
CA LYS A 33 -17.55 30.92 11.77
C LYS A 33 -16.16 31.11 12.40
N GLU A 34 -16.08 31.67 13.60
CA GLU A 34 -14.82 31.85 14.33
C GLU A 34 -14.18 30.51 14.73
N PHE A 35 -14.94 29.41 14.75
CA PHE A 35 -14.47 28.08 15.10
C PHE A 35 -14.05 27.22 13.90
N ALA A 36 -14.11 27.73 12.66
CA ALA A 36 -13.73 27.02 11.46
C ALA A 36 -12.21 26.77 11.29
N PRO A 37 -11.28 27.67 11.68
CA PRO A 37 -9.85 27.53 11.40
C PRO A 37 -9.21 26.20 11.81
N PRO A 38 -9.56 25.53 12.92
CA PRO A 38 -9.03 24.21 13.25
C PRO A 38 -9.40 23.14 12.22
N MET A 39 -10.61 23.21 11.63
CA MET A 39 -11.06 22.26 10.59
C MET A 39 -10.31 22.49 9.29
N THR A 40 -10.09 23.75 8.89
CA THR A 40 -9.25 24.09 7.72
C THR A 40 -7.84 23.53 7.86
N LYS A 41 -7.21 23.66 9.03
CA LYS A 41 -5.87 23.07 9.28
C LYS A 41 -5.86 21.55 9.14
N LEU A 42 -6.89 20.87 9.62
CA LEU A 42 -7.02 19.41 9.48
C LEU A 42 -7.23 18.99 8.03
N LEU A 43 -7.96 19.76 7.22
CA LEU A 43 -8.12 19.51 5.78
C LEU A 43 -6.79 19.65 5.02
N VAL A 44 -5.97 20.66 5.34
CA VAL A 44 -4.62 20.78 4.77
C VAL A 44 -3.79 19.56 5.13
N ARG A 45 -3.74 19.18 6.40
CA ARG A 45 -3.00 18.00 6.87
C ARG A 45 -3.50 16.70 6.22
N LEU A 46 -4.81 16.54 6.04
CA LEU A 46 -5.38 15.40 5.32
C LEU A 46 -4.88 15.35 3.88
N GLY A 47 -4.77 16.48 3.20
CA GLY A 47 -4.17 16.58 1.86
C GLY A 47 -2.72 16.11 1.82
N GLU A 48 -1.91 16.49 2.81
CA GLU A 48 -0.52 16.02 2.94
C GLU A 48 -0.43 14.51 3.17
N VAL A 49 -1.26 13.97 4.08
CA VAL A 49 -1.34 12.53 4.35
C VAL A 49 -1.78 11.75 3.11
N ARG A 50 -2.76 12.25 2.34
CA ARG A 50 -3.21 11.65 1.08
C ARG A 50 -2.09 11.62 0.05
N THR A 51 -1.36 12.72 -0.11
CA THR A 51 -0.22 12.80 -1.03
C THR A 51 0.88 11.80 -0.65
N GLY A 52 1.20 11.70 0.63
CA GLY A 52 2.16 10.71 1.15
C GLY A 52 1.71 9.27 0.90
N GLN A 53 0.42 8.96 1.08
CA GLN A 53 -0.13 7.63 0.82
C GLN A 53 -0.02 7.24 -0.66
N VAL A 54 -0.31 8.18 -1.56
CA VAL A 54 -0.19 7.95 -3.02
C VAL A 54 1.27 7.74 -3.40
N GLY A 55 2.19 8.57 -2.88
CA GLY A 55 3.62 8.43 -3.11
C GLY A 55 4.18 7.09 -2.64
N ALA A 56 3.84 6.66 -1.43
CA ALA A 56 4.26 5.37 -0.89
C ALA A 56 3.71 4.18 -1.70
N LYS A 57 2.47 4.28 -2.20
CA LYS A 57 1.88 3.27 -3.08
C LYS A 57 2.61 3.19 -4.43
N TYR A 58 2.95 4.31 -5.03
CA TYR A 58 3.67 4.33 -6.30
C TYR A 58 5.08 3.77 -6.17
N GLU A 59 5.79 4.08 -5.10
CA GLU A 59 7.11 3.51 -4.83
C GLU A 59 7.06 2.00 -4.64
N GLU A 60 6.07 1.46 -3.94
CA GLU A 60 5.86 0.02 -3.79
C GLU A 60 5.62 -0.67 -5.13
N VAL A 61 4.75 -0.09 -5.99
CA VAL A 61 4.49 -0.63 -7.34
C VAL A 61 5.74 -0.58 -8.21
N ALA A 62 6.50 0.53 -8.16
CA ALA A 62 7.75 0.67 -8.91
C ALA A 62 8.82 -0.33 -8.43
N ALA A 63 8.94 -0.52 -7.12
CA ALA A 63 9.86 -1.51 -6.55
C ALA A 63 9.47 -2.94 -6.95
N GLN A 64 8.18 -3.29 -6.93
CA GLN A 64 7.70 -4.60 -7.38
C GLN A 64 7.94 -4.82 -8.88
N ALA A 65 7.73 -3.81 -9.72
CA ALA A 65 8.01 -3.89 -11.15
C ALA A 65 9.52 -4.11 -11.42
N ALA A 66 10.39 -3.48 -10.64
CA ALA A 66 11.84 -3.70 -10.74
C ALA A 66 12.23 -5.15 -10.36
N VAL A 67 11.61 -5.72 -9.31
CA VAL A 67 11.81 -7.13 -8.95
C VAL A 67 11.38 -8.05 -10.09
N THR A 68 10.22 -7.81 -10.71
CA THR A 68 9.75 -8.62 -11.84
C THR A 68 10.72 -8.54 -13.02
N ALA A 69 11.20 -7.33 -13.38
CA ALA A 69 12.11 -7.17 -14.50
C ALA A 69 13.46 -7.88 -14.28
N VAL A 70 14.00 -7.88 -13.07
CA VAL A 70 15.24 -8.62 -12.75
C VAL A 70 14.99 -10.12 -12.71
N ASN A 71 13.82 -10.56 -12.23
CA ASN A 71 13.44 -11.98 -12.27
C ASN A 71 13.40 -12.50 -13.72
N ASP A 72 12.74 -11.76 -14.62
CA ASP A 72 12.68 -12.13 -16.04
C ASP A 72 14.08 -12.24 -16.68
N GLN A 73 14.98 -11.31 -16.33
CA GLN A 73 16.38 -11.35 -16.78
C GLN A 73 17.12 -12.58 -16.26
N LEU A 74 16.91 -12.95 -14.99
CA LEU A 74 17.52 -14.12 -14.39
C LEU A 74 17.00 -15.41 -15.03
N ASP A 75 15.68 -15.51 -15.22
CA ASP A 75 15.03 -16.63 -15.90
C ASP A 75 15.63 -16.87 -17.29
N ASP A 76 15.82 -15.80 -18.08
CA ASP A 76 16.40 -15.89 -19.40
C ASP A 76 17.89 -16.32 -19.37
N LEU A 77 18.63 -15.86 -18.37
CA LEU A 77 20.01 -16.29 -18.16
C LEU A 77 20.09 -17.77 -17.79
N VAL A 78 19.22 -18.25 -16.90
CA VAL A 78 19.16 -19.68 -16.52
C VAL A 78 18.80 -20.55 -17.70
N ARG A 79 17.81 -20.15 -18.52
CA ARG A 79 17.45 -20.87 -19.77
C ARG A 79 18.61 -20.89 -20.79
N GLY A 80 19.25 -19.73 -20.95
CA GLY A 80 20.39 -19.59 -21.87
C GLY A 80 21.59 -20.42 -21.44
N LEU A 81 21.93 -20.38 -20.16
CA LEU A 81 23.02 -21.18 -19.57
C LEU A 81 22.77 -22.70 -19.75
N ALA A 82 21.54 -23.15 -19.50
CA ALA A 82 21.20 -24.55 -19.67
C ALA A 82 21.42 -25.03 -21.11
N LYS A 83 21.01 -24.23 -22.11
CA LYS A 83 21.24 -24.53 -23.53
C LYS A 83 22.73 -24.54 -23.88
N GLU A 84 23.49 -23.58 -23.39
CA GLU A 84 24.93 -23.50 -23.67
C GLU A 84 25.70 -24.66 -23.02
N LEU A 85 25.36 -25.03 -21.78
CA LEU A 85 25.96 -26.19 -21.13
C LEU A 85 25.64 -27.49 -21.88
N LEU A 86 24.41 -27.70 -22.36
CA LEU A 86 24.08 -28.86 -23.19
C LEU A 86 24.92 -28.89 -24.46
N ARG A 87 25.10 -27.75 -25.14
CA ARG A 87 25.97 -27.65 -26.32
C ARG A 87 27.44 -28.07 -26.01
N VAL A 88 27.95 -27.67 -24.82
CA VAL A 88 29.33 -27.98 -24.41
C VAL A 88 29.52 -29.48 -24.04
N VAL A 89 28.45 -30.13 -23.62
CA VAL A 89 28.50 -31.55 -23.21
C VAL A 89 27.82 -32.48 -24.22
N ASP A 90 27.71 -32.06 -25.48
CA ASP A 90 27.12 -32.87 -26.57
C ASP A 90 25.71 -33.42 -26.24
N ASP A 91 24.86 -32.54 -25.72
CA ASP A 91 23.49 -32.81 -25.27
C ASP A 91 23.33 -33.86 -24.14
N ASP A 92 24.42 -34.20 -23.44
CA ASP A 92 24.38 -35.11 -22.30
C ASP A 92 23.98 -34.37 -21.01
N SER A 93 22.68 -34.31 -20.73
CA SER A 93 22.15 -33.73 -19.49
C SER A 93 22.51 -34.51 -18.21
N ARG A 94 23.11 -35.70 -18.33
CA ARG A 94 23.60 -36.50 -17.19
C ARG A 94 25.08 -36.30 -16.96
N SER A 95 25.77 -35.53 -17.78
CA SER A 95 27.17 -35.19 -17.60
C SER A 95 27.41 -34.58 -16.23
N PRO A 96 28.47 -34.98 -15.51
CA PRO A 96 28.83 -34.35 -14.22
C PRO A 96 29.02 -32.85 -14.32
N ARG A 97 29.43 -32.36 -15.49
CA ARG A 97 29.58 -30.91 -15.77
C ARG A 97 28.27 -30.19 -15.82
N TYR A 98 27.23 -30.76 -16.48
CA TYR A 98 25.89 -30.20 -16.50
C TYR A 98 25.24 -30.26 -15.11
N LEU A 99 25.34 -31.41 -14.42
CA LEU A 99 24.75 -31.61 -13.10
C LEU A 99 25.37 -30.74 -12.00
N ARG A 100 26.58 -30.20 -12.19
CA ARG A 100 27.20 -29.22 -11.29
C ARG A 100 26.34 -27.99 -11.13
N TYR A 101 25.67 -27.54 -12.22
CA TYR A 101 24.83 -26.35 -12.23
C TYR A 101 23.33 -26.72 -12.11
N PHE A 102 22.91 -27.76 -12.80
CA PHE A 102 21.51 -28.15 -12.88
C PHE A 102 21.27 -29.53 -12.24
N SER A 103 21.28 -29.56 -10.89
CA SER A 103 20.79 -30.74 -10.14
C SER A 103 19.29 -30.95 -10.29
N ASP A 104 18.56 -29.87 -10.57
CA ASP A 104 17.14 -29.84 -10.93
C ASP A 104 16.96 -29.32 -12.35
N THR A 105 15.75 -29.46 -12.91
CA THR A 105 15.48 -28.89 -14.22
C THR A 105 15.51 -27.36 -14.20
N PRO A 106 15.97 -26.71 -15.30
CA PRO A 106 15.96 -25.25 -15.38
C PRO A 106 14.59 -24.63 -15.04
N SER A 107 13.50 -25.31 -15.50
CA SER A 107 12.12 -24.86 -15.19
C SER A 107 11.78 -24.96 -13.70
N ALA A 108 12.36 -25.89 -12.96
CA ALA A 108 12.14 -25.99 -11.53
C ALA A 108 12.82 -24.82 -10.78
N ILE A 109 14.00 -24.42 -11.25
CA ILE A 109 14.75 -23.28 -10.69
C ILE A 109 14.01 -21.96 -10.90
N ILE A 110 13.57 -21.70 -12.14
CA ILE A 110 12.81 -20.52 -12.54
C ILE A 110 11.51 -20.34 -11.74
N ARG A 111 10.87 -21.44 -11.31
CA ARG A 111 9.64 -21.36 -10.48
C ARG A 111 9.87 -20.96 -9.04
N LEU A 112 11.11 -20.85 -8.57
CA LEU A 112 11.41 -20.53 -7.17
C LEU A 112 11.10 -19.07 -6.82
N GLY A 113 11.06 -18.17 -7.79
CA GLY A 113 11.00 -16.73 -7.62
C GLY A 113 12.35 -16.12 -7.25
N LEU A 114 12.51 -14.82 -7.51
CA LEU A 114 13.80 -14.11 -7.53
C LEU A 114 14.70 -14.41 -6.32
N GLU A 115 14.20 -14.29 -5.09
CA GLU A 115 15.01 -14.42 -3.89
C GLU A 115 15.64 -15.82 -3.75
N SER A 116 14.84 -16.87 -3.97
CA SER A 116 15.28 -18.25 -3.88
C SER A 116 16.17 -18.67 -5.07
N GLU A 117 15.85 -18.16 -6.24
CA GLU A 117 16.63 -18.38 -7.46
C GLU A 117 18.01 -17.72 -7.37
N LEU A 118 18.11 -16.48 -6.89
CA LEU A 118 19.38 -15.79 -6.60
C LEU A 118 20.22 -16.58 -5.62
N GLY A 119 19.61 -17.11 -4.56
CA GLY A 119 20.31 -17.96 -3.59
C GLY A 119 20.99 -19.18 -4.24
N ARG A 120 20.34 -19.78 -5.24
CA ARG A 120 20.87 -20.93 -5.97
C ARG A 120 21.96 -20.56 -6.97
N VAL A 121 21.71 -19.57 -7.84
CA VAL A 121 22.63 -19.22 -8.93
C VAL A 121 23.90 -18.51 -8.45
N ARG A 122 23.86 -17.90 -7.28
CA ARG A 122 25.04 -17.21 -6.69
C ARG A 122 26.23 -18.14 -6.54
N GLY A 123 25.99 -19.38 -6.18
CA GLY A 123 27.04 -20.41 -6.09
C GLY A 123 27.64 -20.80 -7.46
N TRP A 124 27.03 -20.46 -8.58
CA TRP A 124 27.52 -20.80 -9.90
C TRP A 124 28.50 -19.76 -10.49
N VAL A 125 28.43 -18.51 -10.02
CA VAL A 125 29.14 -17.36 -10.62
C VAL A 125 30.65 -17.62 -10.74
N ASP A 126 31.30 -17.98 -9.66
CA ASP A 126 32.78 -18.16 -9.68
C ASP A 126 33.17 -19.42 -10.46
N SER A 127 32.36 -20.48 -10.38
CA SER A 127 32.57 -21.70 -11.15
C SER A 127 32.48 -21.45 -12.66
N LEU A 128 31.44 -20.69 -13.10
CA LEU A 128 31.27 -20.31 -14.50
C LEU A 128 32.40 -19.40 -15.00
N CYS A 129 32.85 -18.44 -14.21
CA CYS A 129 33.95 -17.56 -14.56
C CYS A 129 35.29 -18.33 -14.72
N SER A 130 35.40 -19.53 -14.15
CA SER A 130 36.59 -20.41 -14.23
C SER A 130 36.46 -21.50 -15.30
N GLU A 131 35.33 -21.59 -16.02
CA GLU A 131 35.17 -22.55 -17.10
C GLU A 131 36.09 -22.23 -18.28
N PRO A 132 36.58 -23.23 -19.05
CA PRO A 132 37.48 -23.01 -20.17
C PRO A 132 36.80 -22.32 -21.36
N GLU A 133 35.49 -22.46 -21.54
CA GLU A 133 34.76 -21.87 -22.64
C GLU A 133 34.37 -20.41 -22.34
N THR A 134 34.81 -19.51 -23.22
CA THR A 134 34.50 -18.06 -23.11
C THR A 134 33.01 -17.79 -22.97
N ALA A 135 32.18 -18.55 -23.69
CA ALA A 135 30.72 -18.39 -23.61
C ALA A 135 30.17 -18.66 -22.19
N LEU A 136 30.70 -19.65 -21.49
CA LEU A 136 30.31 -19.93 -20.08
C LEU A 136 30.83 -18.85 -19.12
N GLN A 137 32.04 -18.32 -19.37
CA GLN A 137 32.60 -17.20 -18.58
C GLN A 137 31.71 -15.93 -18.71
N GLU A 138 31.19 -15.69 -19.92
CA GLU A 138 30.24 -14.57 -20.16
C GLU A 138 28.95 -14.75 -19.38
N PHE A 139 28.40 -15.98 -19.30
CA PHE A 139 27.26 -16.24 -18.41
C PHE A 139 27.60 -15.99 -16.94
N GLY A 140 28.78 -16.37 -16.47
CA GLY A 140 29.26 -16.05 -15.12
C GLY A 140 29.29 -14.56 -14.82
N ALA A 141 29.85 -13.77 -15.75
CA ALA A 141 29.90 -12.31 -15.64
C ALA A 141 28.50 -11.66 -15.66
N ARG A 142 27.58 -12.15 -16.50
CA ARG A 142 26.19 -11.67 -16.56
C ARG A 142 25.40 -12.04 -15.30
N LEU A 143 25.54 -13.26 -14.81
CA LEU A 143 24.92 -13.71 -13.55
C LEU A 143 25.39 -12.89 -12.36
N ARG A 144 26.69 -12.53 -12.27
CA ARG A 144 27.20 -11.64 -11.22
C ARG A 144 26.45 -10.32 -11.20
N LYS A 145 26.31 -9.67 -12.36
CA LYS A 145 25.56 -8.40 -12.47
C LYS A 145 24.10 -8.53 -12.08
N VAL A 146 23.43 -9.60 -12.52
CA VAL A 146 22.02 -9.81 -12.20
C VAL A 146 21.82 -10.16 -10.72
N THR A 147 22.74 -10.90 -10.11
CA THR A 147 22.67 -11.18 -8.65
C THR A 147 22.83 -9.90 -7.83
N GLU A 148 23.78 -9.03 -8.19
CA GLU A 148 23.94 -7.72 -7.54
C GLU A 148 22.70 -6.83 -7.71
N SER A 149 22.13 -6.77 -8.93
CA SER A 149 20.90 -6.03 -9.19
C SER A 149 19.72 -6.64 -8.43
N GLY A 150 19.65 -7.96 -8.32
CA GLY A 150 18.61 -8.68 -7.58
C GLY A 150 18.60 -8.32 -6.10
N ASP A 151 19.76 -8.27 -5.46
CA ASP A 151 19.87 -7.84 -4.06
C ASP A 151 19.38 -6.41 -3.87
N GLN A 152 19.73 -5.50 -4.78
CA GLN A 152 19.31 -4.10 -4.72
C GLN A 152 17.80 -3.94 -4.87
N VAL A 153 17.15 -4.63 -5.82
CA VAL A 153 15.70 -4.50 -6.03
C VAL A 153 14.90 -5.16 -4.91
N LEU A 154 15.38 -6.27 -4.33
CA LEU A 154 14.76 -6.89 -3.17
C LEU A 154 14.83 -5.98 -1.94
N GLU A 155 15.96 -5.35 -1.70
CA GLU A 155 16.11 -4.39 -0.61
C GLU A 155 15.23 -3.14 -0.83
N ARG A 156 15.15 -2.62 -2.05
CA ARG A 156 14.25 -1.51 -2.41
C ARG A 156 12.79 -1.88 -2.13
N ARG A 157 12.36 -3.09 -2.51
CA ARG A 157 11.00 -3.57 -2.22
C ARG A 157 10.71 -3.61 -0.73
N ARG A 158 11.61 -4.19 0.08
CA ARG A 158 11.46 -4.24 1.54
C ARG A 158 11.32 -2.84 2.14
N LYS A 159 12.13 -1.88 1.67
CA LYS A 159 12.06 -0.48 2.11
C LYS A 159 10.73 0.18 1.74
N ALA A 160 10.24 -0.04 0.52
CA ALA A 160 8.96 0.51 0.06
C ALA A 160 7.77 -0.05 0.84
N GLU A 161 7.75 -1.36 1.10
CA GLU A 161 6.74 -2.03 1.94
C GLU A 161 6.74 -1.48 3.37
N ALA A 162 7.93 -1.32 3.98
CA ALA A 162 8.08 -0.75 5.31
C ALA A 162 7.62 0.71 5.36
N ALA A 163 8.00 1.52 4.38
CA ALA A 163 7.61 2.94 4.31
C ALA A 163 6.09 3.10 4.18
N ARG A 164 5.42 2.24 3.38
CA ARG A 164 3.96 2.23 3.26
C ARG A 164 3.27 1.85 4.57
N SER A 165 3.79 0.84 5.26
CA SER A 165 3.27 0.42 6.57
C SER A 165 3.43 1.53 7.63
N ASP A 166 4.60 2.13 7.70
CA ASP A 166 4.90 3.26 8.60
C ASP A 166 4.00 4.47 8.35
N HIS A 167 3.80 4.81 7.06
CA HIS A 167 2.91 5.91 6.69
C HIS A 167 1.48 5.66 7.18
N ARG A 168 0.97 4.44 7.00
CA ARG A 168 -0.37 4.07 7.47
C ARG A 168 -0.49 4.20 9.00
N VAL A 169 0.46 3.63 9.74
CA VAL A 169 0.40 3.59 11.21
C VAL A 169 0.60 4.99 11.80
N ARG A 170 1.64 5.72 11.36
CA ARG A 170 1.99 7.01 11.98
C ARG A 170 1.12 8.16 11.48
N SER A 171 0.93 8.27 10.16
CA SER A 171 0.27 9.45 9.60
C SER A 171 -1.26 9.35 9.64
N ILE A 172 -1.84 8.19 9.28
CA ILE A 172 -3.30 8.04 9.22
C ILE A 172 -3.88 7.91 10.63
N THR A 173 -3.31 7.08 11.50
CA THR A 173 -3.80 6.93 12.87
C THR A 173 -3.69 8.26 13.64
N SER A 174 -2.55 8.95 13.56
CA SER A 174 -2.38 10.25 14.18
C SER A 174 -3.37 11.30 13.64
N LEU A 175 -3.66 11.30 12.34
CA LEU A 175 -4.66 12.19 11.75
C LEU A 175 -6.06 11.90 12.31
N VAL A 176 -6.46 10.64 12.45
CA VAL A 176 -7.76 10.24 13.03
C VAL A 176 -7.86 10.68 14.49
N GLU A 177 -6.80 10.52 15.27
CA GLU A 177 -6.74 10.98 16.66
C GLU A 177 -6.92 12.49 16.76
N ASP A 178 -6.21 13.27 15.91
CA ASP A 178 -6.33 14.72 15.88
C ASP A 178 -7.73 15.17 15.45
N ILE A 179 -8.32 14.54 14.44
CA ILE A 179 -9.70 14.82 14.02
C ILE A 179 -10.67 14.56 15.18
N ASN A 180 -10.55 13.43 15.86
CA ASN A 180 -11.42 13.10 16.98
C ASN A 180 -11.24 14.05 18.17
N SER A 181 -10.01 14.47 18.44
CA SER A 181 -9.70 15.45 19.49
C SER A 181 -10.28 16.82 19.15
N ALA A 182 -10.09 17.30 17.91
CA ALA A 182 -10.62 18.57 17.45
C ALA A 182 -12.16 18.57 17.45
N ARG A 183 -12.81 17.50 17.02
CA ARG A 183 -14.28 17.37 17.06
C ARG A 183 -14.83 17.45 18.47
N ARG A 184 -14.20 16.75 19.44
CA ARG A 184 -14.60 16.82 20.86
C ARG A 184 -14.44 18.24 21.43
N SER A 185 -13.30 18.89 21.17
CA SER A 185 -13.04 20.25 21.60
C SER A 185 -14.05 21.23 20.99
N LEU A 186 -14.28 21.15 19.68
CA LEU A 186 -15.24 21.96 18.96
C LEU A 186 -16.66 21.80 19.53
N TYR A 187 -17.10 20.57 19.76
CA TYR A 187 -18.43 20.30 20.34
C TYR A 187 -18.59 20.94 21.72
N GLY A 188 -17.55 20.85 22.57
CA GLY A 188 -17.56 21.49 23.90
C GLY A 188 -17.72 23.00 23.82
N VAL A 189 -16.97 23.65 22.92
CA VAL A 189 -17.02 25.12 22.73
C VAL A 189 -18.37 25.55 22.15
N LEU A 190 -18.90 24.84 21.14
CA LEU A 190 -20.20 25.13 20.56
C LEU A 190 -21.35 24.94 21.56
N THR A 191 -21.28 23.91 22.40
CA THR A 191 -22.27 23.65 23.45
C THR A 191 -22.28 24.78 24.49
N LYS A 192 -21.08 25.24 24.92
CA LYS A 192 -20.95 26.39 25.81
C LYS A 192 -21.55 27.66 25.19
N LYS A 193 -21.19 27.94 23.91
CA LYS A 193 -21.73 29.11 23.20
C LYS A 193 -23.24 29.05 23.05
N ALA A 194 -23.80 27.88 22.77
CA ALA A 194 -25.25 27.66 22.70
C ALA A 194 -25.94 27.98 24.02
N ALA A 195 -25.37 27.57 25.15
CA ALA A 195 -25.87 27.87 26.49
C ALA A 195 -25.79 29.39 26.78
N ASP A 196 -24.64 30.02 26.54
CA ASP A 196 -24.40 31.43 26.80
C ASP A 196 -25.35 32.35 25.99
N ASN A 197 -25.64 31.96 24.72
CA ASN A 197 -26.50 32.74 23.81
C ASN A 197 -27.95 32.25 23.75
N ARG A 198 -28.37 31.32 24.61
CA ARG A 198 -29.70 30.73 24.65
C ARG A 198 -30.17 30.15 23.30
N LEU A 199 -29.24 29.54 22.58
CA LEU A 199 -29.52 28.87 21.30
C LEU A 199 -30.24 27.51 21.50
N PRO A 200 -30.86 26.94 20.45
CA PRO A 200 -31.47 25.62 20.55
C PRO A 200 -30.50 24.55 21.07
N ARG A 201 -31.00 23.62 21.89
CA ARG A 201 -30.18 22.58 22.55
C ARG A 201 -29.41 21.70 21.55
N ASP A 202 -29.94 21.50 20.35
CA ASP A 202 -29.37 20.72 19.26
C ASP A 202 -28.44 21.55 18.34
N TRP A 203 -28.30 22.88 18.59
CA TRP A 203 -27.52 23.75 17.73
C TRP A 203 -26.08 23.28 17.52
N ALA A 204 -25.38 22.85 18.57
CA ALA A 204 -24.02 22.35 18.48
C ALA A 204 -23.90 21.05 17.68
N GLU A 205 -24.92 20.21 17.68
CA GLU A 205 -24.93 18.94 16.96
C GLU A 205 -25.04 19.13 15.45
N ARG A 206 -25.64 20.21 14.97
CA ARG A 206 -25.87 20.51 13.55
C ARG A 206 -24.59 20.69 12.73
N PHE A 207 -23.46 20.91 13.37
CA PHE A 207 -22.15 21.09 12.72
C PHE A 207 -21.45 19.77 12.44
N PHE A 208 -21.95 18.66 12.94
CA PHE A 208 -21.39 17.33 12.74
C PHE A 208 -22.31 16.49 11.87
N ARG A 209 -21.70 15.76 10.94
CA ARG A 209 -22.45 14.84 10.07
C ARG A 209 -22.99 13.69 10.91
N HIS A 210 -24.27 13.48 10.86
CA HIS A 210 -24.88 12.28 11.37
C HIS A 210 -24.82 11.20 10.28
N THR A 211 -23.93 10.24 10.42
CA THR A 211 -24.07 9.01 9.63
C THR A 211 -25.31 8.32 10.14
N SER A 212 -26.40 8.42 9.37
CA SER A 212 -27.57 7.58 9.58
C SER A 212 -27.09 6.13 9.45
N ARG A 213 -26.88 5.48 10.60
CA ARG A 213 -26.90 4.04 10.63
C ARG A 213 -28.30 3.65 10.21
N ASP A 214 -28.38 3.09 9.01
CA ASP A 214 -29.51 2.27 8.55
C ASP A 214 -30.92 2.73 9.00
N THR A 215 -31.49 3.68 8.29
CA THR A 215 -32.89 3.45 7.93
C THR A 215 -32.87 2.22 7.04
N LYS A 216 -32.93 1.02 7.66
CA LYS A 216 -33.55 -0.11 6.99
C LYS A 216 -34.92 0.41 6.58
N THR A 217 -35.05 0.80 5.33
CA THR A 217 -36.34 0.93 4.69
C THR A 217 -36.90 -0.49 4.72
N ASP A 218 -37.77 -0.78 5.66
CA ASP A 218 -38.56 -1.98 5.58
C ASP A 218 -39.23 -1.98 4.21
N PRO A 219 -39.11 -3.06 3.44
CA PRO A 219 -39.79 -3.14 2.15
C PRO A 219 -41.28 -2.88 2.38
N PRO A 220 -41.93 -2.11 1.47
CA PRO A 220 -43.34 -1.83 1.62
C PRO A 220 -44.10 -3.14 1.78
N ALA A 221 -44.95 -3.21 2.80
CA ALA A 221 -45.79 -4.38 3.05
C ALA A 221 -46.56 -4.76 1.77
N PRO A 222 -46.62 -6.07 1.44
CA PRO A 222 -47.37 -6.53 0.28
C PRO A 222 -48.82 -6.09 0.36
N PRO A 223 -49.44 -5.66 -0.77
CA PRO A 223 -50.84 -5.23 -0.77
C PRO A 223 -51.72 -6.36 -0.24
N ALA A 224 -52.66 -6.00 0.63
CA ALA A 224 -53.65 -6.94 1.18
C ALA A 224 -54.42 -7.63 0.04
N PRO A 225 -54.71 -8.94 0.14
CA PRO A 225 -55.48 -9.62 -0.89
C PRO A 225 -56.87 -9.00 -0.98
N SER A 226 -57.22 -8.59 -2.21
CA SER A 226 -58.57 -8.10 -2.56
C SER A 226 -59.58 -9.22 -2.27
N ALA A 227 -60.49 -8.96 -1.35
CA ALA A 227 -61.62 -9.86 -1.15
C ALA A 227 -62.53 -9.83 -2.37
N ALA A 228 -62.70 -10.97 -3.02
CA ALA A 228 -63.74 -11.26 -4.03
C ALA A 228 -64.97 -11.82 -3.33
#